data_bf939799aa187f5f30a16fdfa1f4bd9b
#
_entry.id   bf939799aa187f5f30a16fdfa1f4bd9b
#
_cell.length_a   1.000
_cell.length_b   1.000
_cell.length_c   1.000
_cell.angle_alpha   90.00
_cell.angle_beta   90.00
_cell.angle_gamma   90.00
#
_symmetry.space_group_name_H-M   'P 1'
#
loop_
_entity.id
_entity.type
_entity.pdbx_description
1 polymer ?
#
loop_
_entity_poly.entity_id
_entity_poly.type
_entity_poly.pdbx_seq_one_letter_code
_entity_poly.pdbx_strand_id
1 'polypeptide(L)'
;MLTADIDISPMVIDGSWGTGKTEFCHKLINLMKEQEDGPDIVYIDAFKADHADEPLLTIIAEVLKLVPDTERDGVMQKILPAVRFGLKTSAKAALGHLLRQDTTDIVDDFEKEIKQVADKAIDASVESLLKDHVKANKNLQALQTTLEEIASEKPIVLFIDELDRCRPDFAVDMLETIKHTFDVPGIQFVLITNTTQLKASINHIYGESIDAHRYLDKFLKFTFKLPHQVKKNQHTKIQASIAHYRNWIDQNPIFGETQLKDDPALDLVNRIIEVNQLSLREIETLVRHLEIYQRLTDNKGLAKNITFGYMLLRLLGISLFSIKPELANSIVIGQADAKELGYFLGDNKIVALTEDH
;
A
#
# COMPACT_ATOMS: atom_id res chain seq x y z
N MET A 1 -18.12 6.02 10.28
CA MET A 1 -18.04 4.66 9.77
C MET A 1 -17.29 3.77 10.75
N LEU A 2 -16.03 4.02 11.02
CA LEU A 2 -15.23 3.23 11.99
C LEU A 2 -15.72 3.36 13.45
N THR A 3 -16.52 4.37 13.76
CA THR A 3 -17.14 4.58 15.08
C THR A 3 -18.65 4.29 15.08
N ALA A 4 -19.19 3.87 13.94
CA ALA A 4 -20.59 3.49 13.82
C ALA A 4 -20.71 1.97 14.00
N ASP A 5 -21.87 1.52 14.49
CA ASP A 5 -22.18 0.09 14.65
C ASP A 5 -22.48 -0.57 13.28
N ILE A 6 -21.46 -0.52 12.39
CA ILE A 6 -21.51 -1.11 11.05
C ILE A 6 -20.30 -2.03 10.90
N ASP A 7 -20.55 -3.30 10.63
CA ASP A 7 -19.50 -4.29 10.39
C ASP A 7 -18.85 -4.11 8.99
N ILE A 8 -17.83 -3.27 8.94
CA ILE A 8 -17.04 -2.99 7.73
C ILE A 8 -15.59 -3.48 7.84
N SER A 9 -15.21 -4.08 8.97
CA SER A 9 -13.84 -4.57 9.20
C SER A 9 -13.66 -6.02 8.72
N PRO A 10 -12.55 -6.33 8.05
CA PRO A 10 -11.51 -5.43 7.56
C PRO A 10 -11.95 -4.57 6.38
N MET A 11 -11.62 -3.27 6.44
CA MET A 11 -11.81 -2.36 5.30
C MET A 11 -10.48 -1.99 4.64
N VAL A 12 -10.53 -1.58 3.37
CA VAL A 12 -9.35 -1.10 2.66
C VAL A 12 -9.52 0.34 2.19
N ILE A 13 -8.48 1.13 2.35
CA ILE A 13 -8.29 2.43 1.67
C ILE A 13 -7.42 2.14 0.45
N ASP A 14 -8.07 2.07 -0.71
CA ASP A 14 -7.45 1.67 -1.97
C ASP A 14 -7.01 2.88 -2.79
N GLY A 15 -5.86 2.75 -3.43
CA GLY A 15 -5.35 3.73 -4.39
C GLY A 15 -3.99 3.32 -4.92
N SER A 16 -3.65 3.83 -6.10
CA SER A 16 -2.33 3.62 -6.72
C SER A 16 -1.20 4.25 -5.89
N TRP A 17 0.04 3.93 -6.23
CA TRP A 17 1.20 4.56 -5.59
C TRP A 17 1.21 6.08 -5.83
N GLY A 18 1.61 6.83 -4.81
CA GLY A 18 1.70 8.29 -4.88
C GLY A 18 0.36 9.04 -4.83
N THR A 19 -0.77 8.36 -4.57
CA THR A 19 -2.10 9.01 -4.47
C THR A 19 -2.38 9.66 -3.10
N GLY A 20 -1.43 9.57 -2.15
CA GLY A 20 -1.58 10.17 -0.83
C GLY A 20 -2.33 9.32 0.19
N LYS A 21 -2.41 7.99 0.01
CA LYS A 21 -3.08 7.07 0.95
C LYS A 21 -2.56 7.23 2.38
N THR A 22 -1.24 7.13 2.57
CA THR A 22 -0.57 7.26 3.86
C THR A 22 -0.86 8.61 4.53
N GLU A 23 -0.79 9.71 3.77
CA GLU A 23 -1.09 11.05 4.27
C GLU A 23 -2.57 11.20 4.68
N PHE A 24 -3.48 10.65 3.88
CA PHE A 24 -4.89 10.58 4.23
C PHE A 24 -5.11 9.78 5.53
N CYS A 25 -4.43 8.63 5.65
CA CYS A 25 -4.49 7.78 6.83
C CYS A 25 -4.02 8.53 8.09
N HIS A 26 -2.87 9.21 8.04
CA HIS A 26 -2.37 9.99 9.18
C HIS A 26 -3.32 11.12 9.59
N LYS A 27 -3.93 11.81 8.61
CA LYS A 27 -4.96 12.83 8.91
C LYS A 27 -6.19 12.22 9.55
N LEU A 28 -6.64 11.06 9.07
CA LEU A 28 -7.77 10.32 9.66
C LEU A 28 -7.46 9.89 11.09
N ILE A 29 -6.27 9.34 11.35
CA ILE A 29 -5.80 8.96 12.68
C ILE A 29 -5.80 10.16 13.62
N ASN A 30 -5.26 11.30 13.18
CA ASN A 30 -5.24 12.52 14.00
C ASN A 30 -6.65 12.99 14.34
N LEU A 31 -7.55 13.01 13.36
CA LEU A 31 -8.96 13.38 13.57
C LEU A 31 -9.67 12.43 14.55
N MET A 32 -9.37 11.13 14.49
CA MET A 32 -9.95 10.16 15.43
C MET A 32 -9.40 10.32 16.85
N LYS A 33 -8.11 10.67 16.99
CA LYS A 33 -7.48 10.93 18.29
C LYS A 33 -7.99 12.20 18.99
N GLU A 34 -8.56 13.15 18.23
CA GLU A 34 -9.18 14.37 18.79
C GLU A 34 -10.55 14.09 19.46
N GLN A 35 -11.13 12.89 19.26
CA GLN A 35 -12.40 12.50 19.89
C GLN A 35 -12.15 12.02 21.33
N GLU A 36 -12.82 12.61 22.32
CA GLU A 36 -12.63 12.29 23.75
C GLU A 36 -12.89 10.80 24.07
N ASP A 37 -13.91 10.21 23.45
CA ASP A 37 -14.26 8.78 23.59
C ASP A 37 -13.86 7.95 22.36
N GLY A 38 -12.84 8.39 21.61
CA GLY A 38 -12.37 7.72 20.41
C GLY A 38 -11.71 6.36 20.72
N PRO A 39 -11.63 5.44 19.75
CA PRO A 39 -10.99 4.14 19.92
C PRO A 39 -9.48 4.29 20.15
N ASP A 40 -8.86 3.24 20.70
CA ASP A 40 -7.42 3.12 20.69
C ASP A 40 -6.92 2.87 19.27
N ILE A 41 -5.86 3.56 18.88
CA ILE A 41 -5.37 3.53 17.51
C ILE A 41 -3.97 2.95 17.48
N VAL A 42 -3.82 1.90 16.69
CA VAL A 42 -2.54 1.27 16.36
C VAL A 42 -2.22 1.52 14.88
N TYR A 43 -0.99 1.93 14.60
CA TYR A 43 -0.49 2.07 13.23
C TYR A 43 0.70 1.16 13.00
N ILE A 44 0.59 0.31 11.98
CA ILE A 44 1.61 -0.65 11.57
C ILE A 44 2.06 -0.33 10.15
N ASP A 45 3.34 -0.05 9.97
CA ASP A 45 4.00 0.00 8.68
C ASP A 45 4.42 -1.45 8.33
N ALA A 46 3.60 -2.11 7.50
CA ALA A 46 3.80 -3.52 7.17
C ALA A 46 5.13 -3.75 6.43
N PHE A 47 5.55 -2.80 5.59
CA PHE A 47 6.81 -2.91 4.85
C PHE A 47 8.03 -2.89 5.77
N LYS A 48 8.00 -2.10 6.85
CA LYS A 48 9.06 -2.17 7.89
C LYS A 48 9.00 -3.46 8.68
N ALA A 49 7.80 -3.96 8.94
CA ALA A 49 7.58 -5.19 9.68
C ALA A 49 7.90 -6.47 8.89
N ASP A 50 7.91 -6.40 7.56
CA ASP A 50 8.18 -7.53 6.66
C ASP A 50 9.52 -8.24 6.95
N HIS A 51 10.50 -7.53 7.48
CA HIS A 51 11.79 -8.11 7.88
C HIS A 51 11.70 -9.08 9.07
N ALA A 52 10.63 -9.00 9.86
CA ALA A 52 10.43 -9.88 11.02
C ALA A 52 9.80 -11.23 10.66
N ASP A 53 9.37 -11.43 9.43
CA ASP A 53 8.76 -12.66 8.87
C ASP A 53 7.50 -13.20 9.59
N GLU A 54 6.96 -12.48 10.60
CA GLU A 54 5.93 -13.00 11.48
C GLU A 54 4.78 -11.99 11.67
N PRO A 55 3.75 -11.99 10.80
CA PRO A 55 2.60 -11.09 10.90
C PRO A 55 1.89 -11.13 12.26
N LEU A 56 1.72 -12.34 12.81
CA LEU A 56 1.08 -12.54 14.12
C LEU A 56 1.81 -11.80 15.22
N LEU A 57 3.14 -11.95 15.29
CA LEU A 57 3.97 -11.27 16.29
C LEU A 57 3.93 -9.77 16.13
N THR A 58 3.96 -9.30 14.88
CA THR A 58 3.89 -7.86 14.57
C THR A 58 2.63 -7.23 15.14
N ILE A 59 1.46 -7.83 14.87
CA ILE A 59 0.19 -7.29 15.35
C ILE A 59 0.11 -7.38 16.88
N ILE A 60 0.45 -8.52 17.47
CA ILE A 60 0.41 -8.72 18.93
C ILE A 60 1.32 -7.73 19.65
N ALA A 61 2.54 -7.51 19.16
CA ALA A 61 3.49 -6.59 19.77
C ALA A 61 2.95 -5.16 19.82
N GLU A 62 2.25 -4.73 18.77
CA GLU A 62 1.65 -3.40 18.71
C GLU A 62 0.41 -3.28 19.61
N VAL A 63 -0.44 -4.31 19.68
CA VAL A 63 -1.60 -4.33 20.58
C VAL A 63 -1.16 -4.34 22.05
N LEU A 64 -0.11 -5.07 22.40
CA LEU A 64 0.45 -5.11 23.75
C LEU A 64 0.96 -3.76 24.26
N LYS A 65 1.29 -2.82 23.38
CA LYS A 65 1.67 -1.46 23.78
C LYS A 65 0.50 -0.67 24.37
N LEU A 66 -0.74 -1.06 24.09
CA LEU A 66 -1.94 -0.45 24.66
C LEU A 66 -2.19 -0.92 26.09
N VAL A 67 -1.66 -2.09 26.46
CA VAL A 67 -1.84 -2.66 27.81
C VAL A 67 -0.90 -1.94 28.80
N PRO A 68 -1.42 -1.51 29.97
CA PRO A 68 -0.59 -0.92 31.02
C PRO A 68 0.59 -1.82 31.41
N ASP A 69 1.74 -1.25 31.71
CA ASP A 69 2.96 -2.01 32.06
C ASP A 69 2.74 -2.98 33.21
N THR A 70 1.89 -2.61 34.18
CA THR A 70 1.54 -3.42 35.37
C THR A 70 0.78 -4.69 35.02
N GLU A 71 0.07 -4.74 33.92
CA GLU A 71 -0.78 -5.87 33.48
C GLU A 71 -0.17 -6.66 32.33
N ARG A 72 0.82 -6.07 31.64
CA ARG A 72 1.43 -6.62 30.41
C ARG A 72 1.99 -8.03 30.60
N ASP A 73 2.66 -8.30 31.72
CA ASP A 73 3.22 -9.62 32.01
C ASP A 73 2.12 -10.69 32.15
N GLY A 74 0.99 -10.35 32.78
CA GLY A 74 -0.16 -11.23 32.91
C GLY A 74 -0.81 -11.56 31.57
N VAL A 75 -0.98 -10.54 30.71
CA VAL A 75 -1.50 -10.71 29.35
C VAL A 75 -0.53 -11.54 28.50
N MET A 76 0.79 -11.26 28.57
CA MET A 76 1.81 -12.04 27.87
C MET A 76 1.77 -13.52 28.20
N GLN A 77 1.60 -13.88 29.48
CA GLN A 77 1.51 -15.29 29.89
C GLN A 77 0.28 -16.00 29.28
N LYS A 78 -0.84 -15.30 29.12
CA LYS A 78 -2.06 -15.85 28.49
C LYS A 78 -1.89 -16.12 27.01
N ILE A 79 -1.22 -15.21 26.27
CA ILE A 79 -1.08 -15.29 24.79
C ILE A 79 0.13 -16.13 24.35
N LEU A 80 1.16 -16.28 25.19
CA LEU A 80 2.41 -16.96 24.83
C LEU A 80 2.23 -18.39 24.27
N PRO A 81 1.29 -19.23 24.75
CA PRO A 81 1.04 -20.54 24.16
C PRO A 81 0.56 -20.48 22.70
N ALA A 82 -0.29 -19.50 22.37
CA ALA A 82 -0.80 -19.29 21.00
C ALA A 82 0.31 -18.81 20.07
N VAL A 83 1.11 -17.84 20.53
CA VAL A 83 2.27 -17.33 19.80
C VAL A 83 3.27 -18.43 19.50
N ARG A 84 3.64 -19.24 20.48
CA ARG A 84 4.53 -20.39 20.28
C ARG A 84 4.00 -21.42 19.31
N PHE A 85 2.69 -21.59 19.26
CA PHE A 85 2.05 -22.50 18.32
C PHE A 85 2.04 -21.94 16.91
N GLY A 86 1.69 -20.66 16.72
CA GLY A 86 1.73 -19.96 15.44
C GLY A 86 3.12 -20.04 14.78
N LEU A 87 4.16 -19.72 15.55
CA LEU A 87 5.56 -19.82 15.09
C LEU A 87 5.96 -21.22 14.62
N LYS A 88 5.49 -22.28 15.31
CA LYS A 88 5.78 -23.67 14.89
C LYS A 88 5.05 -24.06 13.60
N THR A 89 3.87 -23.48 13.36
CA THR A 89 3.09 -23.77 12.15
C THR A 89 3.67 -23.07 10.92
N SER A 90 4.09 -21.82 11.06
CA SER A 90 4.76 -21.05 10.01
C SER A 90 6.07 -21.72 9.57
N ALA A 91 6.89 -22.18 10.53
CA ALA A 91 8.12 -22.90 10.24
C ALA A 91 7.87 -24.23 9.51
N LYS A 92 6.78 -24.95 9.84
CA LYS A 92 6.41 -26.19 9.12
C LYS A 92 5.86 -25.94 7.73
N ALA A 93 5.13 -24.85 7.52
CA ALA A 93 4.61 -24.44 6.21
C ALA A 93 5.76 -24.04 5.28
N ALA A 94 6.75 -23.29 5.77
CA ALA A 94 7.95 -22.94 5.02
C ALA A 94 8.78 -24.16 4.61
N LEU A 95 8.94 -25.16 5.52
CA LEU A 95 9.59 -26.44 5.21
C LEU A 95 8.81 -27.24 4.16
N GLY A 96 7.47 -27.23 4.23
CA GLY A 96 6.62 -27.92 3.25
C GLY A 96 6.68 -27.30 1.86
N HIS A 97 6.90 -25.98 1.76
CA HIS A 97 7.11 -25.29 0.49
C HIS A 97 8.50 -25.56 -0.12
N LEU A 98 9.54 -25.58 0.71
CA LEU A 98 10.90 -25.93 0.30
C LEU A 98 11.02 -27.39 -0.18
N LEU A 99 10.30 -28.31 0.48
CA LEU A 99 10.31 -29.74 0.10
C LEU A 99 9.49 -30.03 -1.18
N ARG A 100 8.61 -29.13 -1.61
CA ARG A 100 7.87 -29.28 -2.87
C ARG A 100 8.62 -28.83 -4.11
N GLN A 101 9.71 -28.07 -3.96
CA GLN A 101 10.49 -27.58 -5.11
C GLN A 101 11.59 -28.55 -5.59
N ASP A 102 11.97 -29.58 -4.85
CA ASP A 102 13.15 -30.39 -5.18
C ASP A 102 13.00 -31.90 -4.98
N THR A 103 11.92 -32.55 -5.37
CA THR A 103 11.97 -34.03 -5.36
C THR A 103 10.95 -34.68 -6.30
N THR A 104 11.33 -34.87 -7.56
CA THR A 104 10.70 -35.87 -8.42
C THR A 104 11.33 -37.27 -8.32
N ASP A 105 12.49 -37.44 -7.67
CA ASP A 105 13.27 -38.71 -7.67
C ASP A 105 13.35 -39.42 -6.32
N ILE A 106 12.84 -38.86 -5.22
CA ILE A 106 12.92 -39.47 -3.87
C ILE A 106 11.59 -40.09 -3.40
N VAL A 107 10.49 -39.84 -4.11
CA VAL A 107 9.14 -40.29 -3.69
C VAL A 107 8.95 -41.81 -3.81
N ASP A 108 9.57 -42.45 -4.78
CA ASP A 108 9.37 -43.90 -5.04
C ASP A 108 10.06 -44.83 -4.01
N ASP A 109 11.17 -44.43 -3.41
CA ASP A 109 11.84 -45.22 -2.38
C ASP A 109 11.23 -45.03 -0.98
N PHE A 110 10.67 -43.84 -0.69
CA PHE A 110 9.99 -43.53 0.57
C PHE A 110 8.64 -44.21 0.70
N GLU A 111 7.90 -44.41 -0.41
CA GLU A 111 6.63 -45.14 -0.39
C GLU A 111 6.79 -46.64 -0.08
N LYS A 112 7.95 -47.25 -0.41
CA LYS A 112 8.20 -48.66 -0.14
C LYS A 112 8.56 -48.95 1.31
N GLU A 113 9.29 -48.04 1.98
CA GLU A 113 9.61 -48.18 3.40
C GLU A 113 8.41 -47.89 4.33
N ILE A 114 7.53 -46.95 3.96
CA ILE A 114 6.35 -46.61 4.74
C ILE A 114 5.31 -47.75 4.78
N LYS A 115 5.20 -48.56 3.71
CA LYS A 115 4.25 -49.68 3.67
C LYS A 115 4.57 -50.85 4.59
N GLN A 116 5.82 -50.97 5.09
CA GLN A 116 6.21 -52.05 5.98
C GLN A 116 6.16 -51.73 7.49
N VAL A 117 6.00 -50.45 7.86
CA VAL A 117 5.93 -49.99 9.28
C VAL A 117 4.52 -49.54 9.67
N ALA A 118 3.56 -49.61 8.76
CA ALA A 118 2.34 -48.77 8.76
C ALA A 118 1.23 -49.17 9.73
N ASP A 119 1.12 -50.37 10.25
CA ASP A 119 -0.10 -50.75 10.96
C ASP A 119 -0.13 -50.48 12.49
N LYS A 120 1.01 -50.14 13.10
CA LYS A 120 1.07 -49.77 14.52
C LYS A 120 1.51 -48.34 14.82
N ALA A 121 2.13 -47.65 13.83
CA ALA A 121 2.59 -46.28 14.00
C ALA A 121 1.54 -45.22 13.58
N ILE A 122 0.53 -45.63 12.77
CA ILE A 122 -0.50 -44.71 12.24
C ILE A 122 -1.39 -44.19 13.36
N ASP A 123 -1.82 -45.01 14.27
CA ASP A 123 -2.72 -44.60 15.36
C ASP A 123 -2.08 -43.62 16.33
N ALA A 124 -0.81 -43.82 16.69
CA ALA A 124 -0.08 -42.90 17.58
C ALA A 124 0.26 -41.56 16.91
N SER A 125 0.51 -41.56 15.60
CA SER A 125 0.76 -40.31 14.85
C SER A 125 -0.50 -39.52 14.62
N VAL A 126 -1.62 -40.16 14.29
CA VAL A 126 -2.95 -39.53 14.15
C VAL A 126 -3.44 -38.96 15.48
N GLU A 127 -3.27 -39.71 16.58
CA GLU A 127 -3.63 -39.24 17.93
C GLU A 127 -2.80 -38.02 18.36
N SER A 128 -1.48 -38.01 18.03
CA SER A 128 -0.60 -36.88 18.27
C SER A 128 -1.02 -35.65 17.43
N LEU A 129 -1.33 -35.85 16.15
CA LEU A 129 -1.79 -34.80 15.27
C LEU A 129 -3.15 -34.22 15.71
N LEU A 130 -4.09 -35.08 16.16
CA LEU A 130 -5.36 -34.65 16.69
C LEU A 130 -5.19 -33.86 18.00
N LYS A 131 -4.31 -34.34 18.90
CA LYS A 131 -3.99 -33.61 20.14
C LYS A 131 -3.36 -32.26 19.87
N ASP A 132 -2.45 -32.18 18.90
CA ASP A 132 -1.83 -30.94 18.48
C ASP A 132 -2.86 -29.99 17.87
N HIS A 133 -3.78 -30.49 17.04
CA HIS A 133 -4.86 -29.69 16.45
C HIS A 133 -5.85 -29.16 17.50
N VAL A 134 -6.29 -29.99 18.45
CA VAL A 134 -7.15 -29.57 19.57
C VAL A 134 -6.46 -28.54 20.45
N LYS A 135 -5.16 -28.69 20.67
CA LYS A 135 -4.35 -27.74 21.44
C LYS A 135 -4.19 -26.41 20.70
N ALA A 136 -4.03 -26.46 19.37
CA ALA A 136 -4.00 -25.28 18.51
C ALA A 136 -5.27 -24.44 18.64
N ASN A 137 -6.42 -25.08 18.47
CA ASN A 137 -7.71 -24.40 18.56
C ASN A 137 -7.94 -23.77 19.94
N LYS A 138 -7.56 -24.49 21.03
CA LYS A 138 -7.64 -23.94 22.38
C LYS A 138 -6.73 -22.72 22.58
N ASN A 139 -5.52 -22.78 22.05
CA ASN A 139 -4.58 -21.66 22.13
C ASN A 139 -5.07 -20.45 21.34
N LEU A 140 -5.62 -20.67 20.14
CA LEU A 140 -6.23 -19.60 19.35
C LEU A 140 -7.41 -18.95 20.06
N GLN A 141 -8.31 -19.75 20.62
CA GLN A 141 -9.44 -19.26 21.40
C GLN A 141 -8.98 -18.46 22.63
N ALA A 142 -7.96 -18.92 23.34
CA ALA A 142 -7.39 -18.20 24.49
C ALA A 142 -6.80 -16.83 24.06
N LEU A 143 -6.14 -16.78 22.90
CA LEU A 143 -5.65 -15.53 22.33
C LEU A 143 -6.81 -14.59 21.98
N GLN A 144 -7.83 -15.09 21.27
CA GLN A 144 -9.00 -14.31 20.88
C GLN A 144 -9.75 -13.76 22.12
N THR A 145 -9.95 -14.58 23.14
CA THR A 145 -10.58 -14.14 24.40
C THR A 145 -9.76 -13.04 25.09
N THR A 146 -8.43 -13.18 25.12
CA THR A 146 -7.57 -12.14 25.70
C THR A 146 -7.61 -10.84 24.91
N LEU A 147 -7.64 -10.92 23.58
CA LEU A 147 -7.79 -9.75 22.71
C LEU A 147 -9.17 -9.07 22.90
N GLU A 148 -10.23 -9.87 23.07
CA GLU A 148 -11.58 -9.37 23.37
C GLU A 148 -11.62 -8.68 24.75
N GLU A 149 -10.96 -9.25 25.78
CA GLU A 149 -10.81 -8.61 27.09
C GLU A 149 -10.16 -7.22 26.96
N ILE A 150 -9.06 -7.10 26.20
CA ILE A 150 -8.36 -5.83 25.96
C ILE A 150 -9.28 -4.83 25.22
N ALA A 151 -9.94 -5.29 24.16
CA ALA A 151 -10.79 -4.44 23.31
C ALA A 151 -12.13 -4.07 23.99
N SER A 152 -12.56 -4.81 25.04
CA SER A 152 -13.79 -4.52 25.78
C SER A 152 -13.70 -3.26 26.63
N GLU A 153 -12.52 -2.90 27.10
CA GLU A 153 -12.30 -1.64 27.82
C GLU A 153 -12.41 -0.44 26.88
N LYS A 154 -11.84 -0.58 25.70
CA LYS A 154 -11.87 0.44 24.66
C LYS A 154 -11.67 -0.20 23.28
N PRO A 155 -12.55 0.08 22.29
CA PRO A 155 -12.37 -0.46 20.94
C PRO A 155 -11.02 -0.11 20.34
N ILE A 156 -10.44 -1.01 19.55
CA ILE A 156 -9.13 -0.87 18.94
C ILE A 156 -9.30 -0.78 17.41
N VAL A 157 -8.67 0.21 16.79
CA VAL A 157 -8.58 0.32 15.33
C VAL A 157 -7.12 0.20 14.90
N LEU A 158 -6.82 -0.86 14.15
CA LEU A 158 -5.49 -1.11 13.59
C LEU A 158 -5.43 -0.64 12.14
N PHE A 159 -4.52 0.30 11.89
CA PHE A 159 -4.17 0.75 10.55
C PHE A 159 -2.92 0.01 10.09
N ILE A 160 -3.03 -0.73 8.97
CA ILE A 160 -1.90 -1.47 8.37
C ILE A 160 -1.60 -0.84 7.02
N ASP A 161 -0.46 -0.17 6.91
CA ASP A 161 -0.03 0.55 5.72
C ASP A 161 1.07 -0.20 4.95
N GLU A 162 1.17 0.10 3.66
CA GLU A 162 2.21 -0.39 2.74
C GLU A 162 2.26 -1.93 2.57
N LEU A 163 1.13 -2.62 2.80
CA LEU A 163 1.05 -4.08 2.63
C LEU A 163 1.33 -4.52 1.17
N ASP A 164 1.04 -3.67 0.20
CA ASP A 164 1.31 -3.90 -1.22
C ASP A 164 2.80 -3.80 -1.61
N ARG A 165 3.67 -3.42 -0.69
CA ARG A 165 5.13 -3.37 -0.88
C ARG A 165 5.88 -4.53 -0.23
N CYS A 166 5.19 -5.28 0.61
CA CYS A 166 5.76 -6.44 1.29
C CYS A 166 6.07 -7.56 0.31
N ARG A 167 6.90 -8.50 0.74
CA ARG A 167 7.04 -9.77 0.07
C ARG A 167 5.67 -10.44 -0.07
N PRO A 168 5.41 -11.10 -1.21
CA PRO A 168 4.09 -11.70 -1.47
C PRO A 168 3.61 -12.67 -0.39
N ASP A 169 4.52 -13.50 0.15
CA ASP A 169 4.24 -14.45 1.24
C ASP A 169 3.80 -13.71 2.51
N PHE A 170 4.58 -12.72 2.96
CA PHE A 170 4.23 -11.92 4.14
C PHE A 170 2.89 -11.18 3.97
N ALA A 171 2.62 -10.62 2.78
CA ALA A 171 1.38 -9.90 2.53
C ALA A 171 0.15 -10.82 2.61
N VAL A 172 0.25 -12.04 2.07
CA VAL A 172 -0.82 -13.03 2.12
C VAL A 172 -1.00 -13.56 3.55
N ASP A 173 0.09 -13.92 4.24
CA ASP A 173 0.07 -14.38 5.61
C ASP A 173 -0.52 -13.32 6.58
N MET A 174 -0.27 -12.03 6.32
CA MET A 174 -0.86 -10.93 7.08
C MET A 174 -2.39 -10.93 6.93
N LEU A 175 -2.92 -11.05 5.70
CA LEU A 175 -4.36 -11.12 5.45
C LEU A 175 -5.00 -12.33 6.14
N GLU A 176 -4.38 -13.49 6.05
CA GLU A 176 -4.85 -14.72 6.70
C GLU A 176 -4.82 -14.61 8.22
N THR A 177 -3.75 -14.02 8.77
CA THR A 177 -3.60 -13.77 10.20
C THR A 177 -4.72 -12.85 10.72
N ILE A 178 -5.00 -11.76 10.03
CA ILE A 178 -6.10 -10.84 10.36
C ILE A 178 -7.42 -11.61 10.39
N LYS A 179 -7.71 -12.36 9.33
CA LYS A 179 -8.98 -13.06 9.17
C LYS A 179 -9.20 -14.17 10.22
N HIS A 180 -8.17 -14.96 10.49
CA HIS A 180 -8.32 -16.16 11.31
C HIS A 180 -8.03 -15.93 12.79
N THR A 181 -7.21 -14.94 13.12
CA THR A 181 -6.77 -14.71 14.50
C THR A 181 -7.45 -13.51 15.14
N PHE A 182 -7.64 -12.45 14.37
CA PHE A 182 -8.07 -11.15 14.89
C PHE A 182 -9.52 -10.77 14.50
N ASP A 183 -10.32 -11.71 14.02
CA ASP A 183 -11.77 -11.51 13.82
C ASP A 183 -12.47 -11.59 15.18
N VAL A 184 -12.27 -10.56 16.01
CA VAL A 184 -12.66 -10.48 17.42
C VAL A 184 -13.49 -9.21 17.64
N PRO A 185 -14.59 -9.27 18.42
CA PRO A 185 -15.36 -8.07 18.75
C PRO A 185 -14.49 -6.95 19.35
N GLY A 186 -14.75 -5.71 18.95
CA GLY A 186 -14.02 -4.55 19.42
C GLY A 186 -12.70 -4.26 18.70
N ILE A 187 -12.24 -5.15 17.81
CA ILE A 187 -11.04 -4.95 16.98
C ILE A 187 -11.43 -4.69 15.53
N GLN A 188 -10.96 -3.59 14.98
CA GLN A 188 -11.20 -3.22 13.59
C GLN A 188 -9.90 -3.02 12.81
N PHE A 189 -9.90 -3.42 11.54
CA PHE A 189 -8.76 -3.29 10.65
C PHE A 189 -9.04 -2.36 9.48
N VAL A 190 -8.08 -1.47 9.23
CA VAL A 190 -8.04 -0.58 8.07
C VAL A 190 -6.74 -0.84 7.32
N LEU A 191 -6.82 -1.47 6.16
CA LEU A 191 -5.68 -1.72 5.30
C LEU A 191 -5.50 -0.54 4.36
N ILE A 192 -4.30 0.01 4.29
CA ILE A 192 -3.94 1.11 3.37
C ILE A 192 -3.03 0.52 2.30
N THR A 193 -3.60 0.18 1.15
CA THR A 193 -2.86 -0.61 0.16
C THR A 193 -3.29 -0.31 -1.27
N ASN A 194 -2.51 -0.77 -2.23
CA ASN A 194 -2.90 -0.86 -3.63
C ASN A 194 -3.45 -2.28 -3.89
N THR A 195 -4.77 -2.41 -3.99
CA THR A 195 -5.43 -3.72 -4.17
C THR A 195 -5.00 -4.43 -5.46
N THR A 196 -4.56 -3.69 -6.50
CA THR A 196 -4.05 -4.30 -7.73
C THR A 196 -2.71 -5.02 -7.48
N GLN A 197 -1.81 -4.41 -6.70
CA GLN A 197 -0.54 -5.03 -6.33
C GLN A 197 -0.76 -6.19 -5.36
N LEU A 198 -1.67 -6.05 -4.41
CA LEU A 198 -2.01 -7.13 -3.48
C LEU A 198 -2.57 -8.35 -4.20
N LYS A 199 -3.39 -8.17 -5.25
CA LYS A 199 -3.84 -9.26 -6.12
C LYS A 199 -2.67 -9.91 -6.88
N ALA A 200 -1.68 -9.15 -7.31
CA ALA A 200 -0.47 -9.69 -7.93
C ALA A 200 0.32 -10.57 -6.95
N SER A 201 0.44 -10.16 -5.68
CA SER A 201 1.04 -10.98 -4.61
C SER A 201 0.29 -12.30 -4.39
N ILE A 202 -1.04 -12.25 -4.37
CA ILE A 202 -1.90 -13.45 -4.27
C ILE A 202 -1.65 -14.40 -5.45
N ASN A 203 -1.64 -13.87 -6.68
CA ASN A 203 -1.37 -14.68 -7.88
C ASN A 203 0.06 -15.24 -7.89
N HIS A 204 1.02 -14.54 -7.33
CA HIS A 204 2.39 -15.04 -7.18
C HIS A 204 2.46 -16.27 -6.28
N ILE A 205 1.72 -16.26 -5.16
CA ILE A 205 1.71 -17.36 -4.18
C ILE A 205 0.89 -18.55 -4.65
N TYR A 206 -0.31 -18.30 -5.17
CA TYR A 206 -1.28 -19.35 -5.49
C TYR A 206 -1.36 -19.70 -6.98
N GLY A 207 -0.64 -18.96 -7.83
CA GLY A 207 -0.63 -19.12 -9.29
C GLY A 207 -1.72 -18.31 -10.00
N GLU A 208 -1.49 -18.05 -11.29
CA GLU A 208 -2.36 -17.19 -12.13
C GLU A 208 -3.76 -17.77 -12.37
N SER A 209 -3.95 -19.08 -12.12
CA SER A 209 -5.26 -19.75 -12.28
C SER A 209 -6.26 -19.38 -11.19
N ILE A 210 -5.80 -18.78 -10.08
CA ILE A 210 -6.70 -18.36 -9.00
C ILE A 210 -7.33 -17.00 -9.32
N ASP A 211 -8.62 -16.86 -9.00
CA ASP A 211 -9.28 -15.55 -9.04
C ASP A 211 -8.89 -14.75 -7.79
N ALA A 212 -7.79 -13.98 -7.91
CA ALA A 212 -7.27 -13.16 -6.81
C ALA A 212 -8.28 -12.10 -6.33
N HIS A 213 -9.24 -11.69 -7.17
CA HIS A 213 -10.30 -10.78 -6.75
C HIS A 213 -11.22 -11.47 -5.73
N ARG A 214 -11.75 -12.63 -6.11
CA ARG A 214 -12.60 -13.42 -5.21
C ARG A 214 -11.87 -13.91 -3.97
N TYR A 215 -10.56 -14.16 -4.10
CA TYR A 215 -9.74 -14.50 -2.94
C TYR A 215 -9.68 -13.32 -1.95
N LEU A 216 -9.39 -12.11 -2.44
CA LEU A 216 -9.30 -10.91 -1.62
C LEU A 216 -10.65 -10.52 -0.98
N ASP A 217 -11.76 -10.75 -1.68
CA ASP A 217 -13.11 -10.49 -1.17
C ASP A 217 -13.49 -11.33 0.06
N LYS A 218 -12.77 -12.44 0.31
CA LYS A 218 -12.95 -13.23 1.56
C LYS A 218 -12.42 -12.49 2.80
N PHE A 219 -11.50 -11.56 2.62
CA PHE A 219 -10.82 -10.83 3.68
C PHE A 219 -11.38 -9.43 3.87
N LEU A 220 -11.86 -8.80 2.82
CA LEU A 220 -12.26 -7.39 2.82
C LEU A 220 -13.79 -7.26 2.78
N LYS A 221 -14.36 -6.55 3.76
CA LYS A 221 -15.80 -6.27 3.80
C LYS A 221 -16.16 -4.95 3.11
N PHE A 222 -15.22 -4.00 3.06
CA PHE A 222 -15.48 -2.69 2.47
C PHE A 222 -14.24 -2.11 1.82
N THR A 223 -14.41 -1.50 0.63
CA THR A 223 -13.34 -0.80 -0.10
C THR A 223 -13.68 0.67 -0.25
N PHE A 224 -12.83 1.52 0.32
CA PHE A 224 -12.88 2.96 0.13
C PHE A 224 -11.78 3.38 -0.85
N LYS A 225 -12.17 3.88 -2.02
CA LYS A 225 -11.21 4.43 -3.00
C LYS A 225 -11.02 5.92 -2.77
N LEU A 226 -9.75 6.33 -2.67
CA LEU A 226 -9.44 7.75 -2.62
C LEU A 226 -9.91 8.45 -3.90
N PRO A 227 -10.62 9.58 -3.78
CA PRO A 227 -11.11 10.30 -4.96
C PRO A 227 -9.95 10.93 -5.73
N HIS A 228 -9.92 10.69 -7.04
CA HIS A 228 -8.96 11.36 -7.94
C HIS A 228 -9.29 12.84 -8.18
N GLN A 229 -10.48 13.28 -7.80
CA GLN A 229 -10.95 14.64 -7.99
C GLN A 229 -11.34 15.27 -6.67
N VAL A 230 -10.96 16.52 -6.49
CA VAL A 230 -11.33 17.36 -5.34
C VAL A 230 -12.22 18.52 -5.78
N LYS A 231 -13.05 19.03 -4.87
CA LYS A 231 -13.85 20.20 -5.15
C LYS A 231 -12.96 21.43 -5.20
N LYS A 232 -12.98 22.16 -6.32
CA LYS A 232 -12.38 23.48 -6.43
C LYS A 232 -13.28 24.54 -5.82
N ASN A 233 -14.59 24.41 -6.06
CA ASN A 233 -15.67 25.24 -5.52
C ASN A 233 -16.99 24.44 -5.54
N GLN A 234 -18.13 25.04 -5.22
CA GLN A 234 -19.42 24.34 -5.11
C GLN A 234 -19.83 23.56 -6.38
N HIS A 235 -19.38 24.01 -7.57
CA HIS A 235 -19.83 23.47 -8.87
C HIS A 235 -18.71 22.83 -9.70
N THR A 236 -17.44 23.01 -9.33
CA THR A 236 -16.31 22.57 -10.16
C THR A 236 -15.44 21.60 -9.38
N LYS A 237 -15.11 20.46 -10.02
CA LYS A 237 -14.11 19.51 -9.54
C LYS A 237 -12.85 19.64 -10.39
N ILE A 238 -11.71 19.45 -9.79
CA ILE A 238 -10.41 19.37 -10.47
C ILE A 238 -9.68 18.10 -10.02
N GLN A 239 -8.75 17.63 -10.80
CA GLN A 239 -7.88 16.53 -10.42
C GLN A 239 -7.12 16.86 -9.13
N ALA A 240 -6.99 15.90 -8.22
CA ALA A 240 -6.29 16.10 -6.95
C ALA A 240 -4.83 16.51 -7.16
N SER A 241 -4.17 15.95 -8.18
CA SER A 241 -2.80 16.29 -8.57
C SER A 241 -2.67 17.75 -9.07
N ILE A 242 -3.65 18.26 -9.81
CA ILE A 242 -3.68 19.67 -10.21
C ILE A 242 -3.85 20.59 -8.99
N ALA A 243 -4.77 20.23 -8.08
CA ALA A 243 -4.95 20.99 -6.84
C ALA A 243 -3.68 21.00 -6.00
N HIS A 244 -2.99 19.86 -5.93
CA HIS A 244 -1.73 19.68 -5.21
C HIS A 244 -0.62 20.54 -5.81
N TYR A 245 -0.45 20.52 -7.14
CA TYR A 245 0.50 21.37 -7.84
C TYR A 245 0.27 22.85 -7.53
N ARG A 246 -0.98 23.33 -7.67
CA ARG A 246 -1.32 24.74 -7.41
C ARG A 246 -1.01 25.13 -5.97
N ASN A 247 -1.38 24.29 -5.02
CA ASN A 247 -1.11 24.54 -3.61
C ASN A 247 0.39 24.67 -3.33
N TRP A 248 1.23 23.80 -3.91
CA TRP A 248 2.68 23.86 -3.77
C TRP A 248 3.28 25.13 -4.39
N ILE A 249 2.85 25.50 -5.59
CA ILE A 249 3.33 26.74 -6.27
C ILE A 249 2.88 27.98 -5.49
N ASP A 250 1.68 27.97 -4.91
CA ASP A 250 1.17 29.10 -4.15
C ASP A 250 1.85 29.30 -2.81
N GLN A 251 2.19 28.22 -2.13
CA GLN A 251 2.79 28.27 -0.80
C GLN A 251 4.32 28.44 -0.80
N ASN A 252 5.01 28.12 -1.90
CA ASN A 252 6.46 28.20 -1.95
C ASN A 252 6.93 29.59 -2.40
N PRO A 253 7.63 30.35 -1.52
CA PRO A 253 8.09 31.72 -1.81
C PRO A 253 8.99 31.84 -3.04
N ILE A 254 9.74 30.79 -3.40
CA ILE A 254 10.65 30.80 -4.55
C ILE A 254 9.93 31.05 -5.88
N PHE A 255 8.63 30.73 -5.93
CA PHE A 255 7.78 30.91 -7.11
C PHE A 255 6.97 32.22 -7.09
N GLY A 256 7.15 33.08 -6.07
CA GLY A 256 6.40 34.34 -5.94
C GLY A 256 6.61 35.31 -7.10
N GLU A 257 7.81 35.38 -7.66
CA GLU A 257 8.19 36.26 -8.78
C GLU A 257 8.36 35.50 -10.11
N THR A 258 7.63 34.38 -10.30
CA THR A 258 7.64 33.57 -11.52
C THR A 258 6.34 33.73 -12.31
N GLN A 259 6.35 33.31 -13.59
CA GLN A 259 5.18 33.21 -14.44
C GLN A 259 4.40 31.90 -14.27
N LEU A 260 4.78 31.04 -13.30
CA LEU A 260 4.14 29.71 -13.10
C LEU A 260 2.66 29.80 -12.67
N LYS A 261 2.25 30.96 -12.16
CA LYS A 261 0.84 31.21 -11.75
C LYS A 261 0.00 31.81 -12.88
N ASP A 262 0.60 32.17 -13.99
CA ASP A 262 -0.09 32.76 -15.13
C ASP A 262 -0.87 31.67 -15.89
N ASP A 263 -2.03 32.02 -16.43
CA ASP A 263 -2.96 31.07 -17.05
C ASP A 263 -2.30 30.14 -18.08
N PRO A 264 -1.48 30.63 -19.05
CA PRO A 264 -0.90 29.73 -20.04
C PRO A 264 0.13 28.74 -19.49
N ALA A 265 0.86 29.10 -18.42
CA ALA A 265 1.76 28.18 -17.74
C ALA A 265 0.99 27.12 -16.96
N LEU A 266 -0.07 27.56 -16.25
CA LEU A 266 -0.98 26.66 -15.55
C LEU A 266 -1.67 25.71 -16.52
N ASP A 267 -2.13 26.17 -17.68
CA ASP A 267 -2.79 25.34 -18.68
C ASP A 267 -1.85 24.27 -19.25
N LEU A 268 -0.60 24.64 -19.55
CA LEU A 268 0.41 23.68 -19.99
C LEU A 268 0.63 22.58 -18.93
N VAL A 269 0.87 22.97 -17.68
CA VAL A 269 1.12 22.00 -16.62
C VAL A 269 -0.12 21.17 -16.32
N ASN A 270 -1.31 21.77 -16.24
CA ASN A 270 -2.56 21.05 -16.05
C ASN A 270 -2.75 19.98 -17.13
N ARG A 271 -2.50 20.34 -18.41
CA ARG A 271 -2.60 19.40 -19.53
C ARG A 271 -1.60 18.25 -19.39
N ILE A 272 -0.34 18.54 -19.04
CA ILE A 272 0.68 17.51 -18.79
C ILE A 272 0.25 16.58 -17.67
N ILE A 273 -0.28 17.11 -16.56
CA ILE A 273 -0.77 16.35 -15.42
C ILE A 273 -1.91 15.42 -15.84
N GLU A 274 -2.90 15.95 -16.57
CA GLU A 274 -4.09 15.20 -16.99
C GLU A 274 -3.76 14.09 -17.97
N VAL A 275 -2.99 14.40 -19.00
CA VAL A 275 -2.63 13.46 -20.08
C VAL A 275 -1.77 12.32 -19.54
N ASN A 276 -0.78 12.65 -18.72
CA ASN A 276 0.13 11.65 -18.15
C ASN A 276 -0.39 11.06 -16.81
N GLN A 277 -1.57 11.46 -16.35
CA GLN A 277 -2.22 10.97 -15.11
C GLN A 277 -1.28 11.01 -13.90
N LEU A 278 -0.57 12.13 -13.72
CA LEU A 278 0.44 12.24 -12.70
C LEU A 278 -0.14 12.08 -11.30
N SER A 279 0.52 11.26 -10.49
CA SER A 279 0.27 11.08 -9.07
C SER A 279 0.74 12.30 -8.25
N LEU A 280 0.30 12.40 -6.99
CA LEU A 280 0.75 13.49 -6.09
C LEU A 280 2.27 13.45 -5.88
N ARG A 281 2.88 12.27 -5.81
CA ARG A 281 4.34 12.10 -5.67
C ARG A 281 5.10 12.59 -6.91
N GLU A 282 4.57 12.33 -8.11
CA GLU A 282 5.18 12.85 -9.34
C GLU A 282 5.06 14.36 -9.43
N ILE A 283 3.96 14.95 -8.94
CA ILE A 283 3.82 16.40 -8.78
C ILE A 283 4.86 16.98 -7.83
N GLU A 284 5.09 16.37 -6.67
CA GLU A 284 6.14 16.79 -5.75
C GLU A 284 7.53 16.74 -6.39
N THR A 285 7.79 15.70 -7.19
CA THR A 285 9.02 15.57 -7.95
C THR A 285 9.16 16.69 -9.00
N LEU A 286 8.09 16.97 -9.74
CA LEU A 286 8.06 18.08 -10.72
C LEU A 286 8.34 19.42 -10.04
N VAL A 287 7.64 19.73 -8.95
CA VAL A 287 7.83 20.98 -8.21
C VAL A 287 9.24 21.08 -7.65
N ARG A 288 9.81 19.99 -7.17
CA ARG A 288 11.23 19.95 -6.72
C ARG A 288 12.19 20.27 -7.86
N HIS A 289 11.97 19.76 -9.08
CA HIS A 289 12.79 20.08 -10.24
C HIS A 289 12.64 21.55 -10.65
N LEU A 290 11.43 22.12 -10.59
CA LEU A 290 11.20 23.54 -10.81
C LEU A 290 11.96 24.40 -9.77
N GLU A 291 11.94 24.01 -8.50
CA GLU A 291 12.68 24.69 -7.43
C GLU A 291 14.20 24.61 -7.66
N ILE A 292 14.73 23.44 -7.96
CA ILE A 292 16.16 23.25 -8.26
C ILE A 292 16.57 24.14 -9.43
N TYR A 293 15.78 24.13 -10.51
CA TYR A 293 16.06 24.96 -11.68
C TYR A 293 16.08 26.45 -11.35
N GLN A 294 15.10 26.92 -10.56
CA GLN A 294 15.06 28.31 -10.10
C GLN A 294 16.32 28.68 -9.30
N ARG A 295 16.73 27.82 -8.36
CA ARG A 295 17.94 28.05 -7.56
C ARG A 295 19.21 28.06 -8.40
N LEU A 296 19.38 27.11 -9.33
CA LEU A 296 20.54 27.02 -10.22
C LEU A 296 20.64 28.21 -11.18
N THR A 297 19.54 28.92 -11.43
CA THR A 297 19.48 30.09 -12.30
C THR A 297 19.38 31.41 -11.53
N ASP A 298 19.80 31.44 -10.25
CA ASP A 298 19.72 32.64 -9.39
C ASP A 298 18.32 33.26 -9.34
N ASN A 299 17.29 32.44 -9.33
CA ASN A 299 15.86 32.81 -9.38
C ASN A 299 15.45 33.56 -10.66
N LYS A 300 16.23 33.47 -11.74
CA LYS A 300 15.94 34.14 -13.02
C LYS A 300 15.35 33.19 -14.06
N GLY A 301 15.44 31.89 -13.88
CA GLY A 301 15.07 30.88 -14.86
C GLY A 301 13.61 30.90 -15.30
N LEU A 302 12.69 31.19 -14.38
CA LEU A 302 11.23 31.25 -14.60
C LEU A 302 10.63 32.61 -14.18
N ALA A 303 11.48 33.65 -14.10
CA ALA A 303 11.10 34.98 -13.64
C ALA A 303 10.11 35.68 -14.56
N LYS A 304 9.31 36.61 -14.02
CA LYS A 304 8.28 37.37 -14.76
C LYS A 304 8.80 38.19 -15.94
N ASN A 305 10.07 38.53 -15.96
CA ASN A 305 10.69 39.33 -17.03
C ASN A 305 11.19 38.52 -18.24
N ILE A 306 11.02 37.19 -18.22
CA ILE A 306 11.40 36.34 -19.34
C ILE A 306 10.33 36.40 -20.44
N THR A 307 10.76 36.38 -21.69
CA THR A 307 9.85 36.25 -22.83
C THR A 307 9.02 34.96 -22.64
N PHE A 308 7.72 35.11 -22.74
CA PHE A 308 6.74 34.07 -22.44
C PHE A 308 7.01 32.72 -23.13
N GLY A 309 7.33 32.74 -24.44
CA GLY A 309 7.64 31.52 -25.18
C GLY A 309 8.87 30.77 -24.66
N TYR A 310 9.92 31.50 -24.22
CA TYR A 310 11.06 30.84 -23.55
C TYR A 310 10.72 30.25 -22.20
N MET A 311 9.86 30.91 -21.46
CA MET A 311 9.38 30.37 -20.18
C MET A 311 8.62 29.03 -20.37
N LEU A 312 7.72 28.98 -21.36
CA LEU A 312 6.99 27.73 -21.68
C LEU A 312 7.95 26.61 -22.13
N LEU A 313 8.95 26.91 -22.98
CA LEU A 313 9.95 25.91 -23.37
C LEU A 313 10.76 25.38 -22.20
N ARG A 314 11.16 26.26 -21.28
CA ARG A 314 11.86 25.84 -20.04
C ARG A 314 10.97 24.98 -19.16
N LEU A 315 9.72 25.37 -18.97
CA LEU A 315 8.72 24.62 -18.20
C LEU A 315 8.47 23.25 -18.81
N LEU A 316 8.35 23.18 -20.14
CA LEU A 316 8.22 21.91 -20.87
C LEU A 316 9.48 21.05 -20.70
N GLY A 317 10.67 21.62 -20.86
CA GLY A 317 11.95 20.90 -20.69
C GLY A 317 12.10 20.33 -19.28
N ILE A 318 11.77 21.12 -18.23
CA ILE A 318 11.80 20.65 -16.84
C ILE A 318 10.77 19.53 -16.61
N SER A 319 9.56 19.68 -17.16
CA SER A 319 8.50 18.66 -17.06
C SER A 319 8.90 17.35 -17.73
N LEU A 320 9.47 17.41 -18.95
CA LEU A 320 10.00 16.25 -19.66
C LEU A 320 11.10 15.56 -18.86
N PHE A 321 12.08 16.32 -18.39
CA PHE A 321 13.17 15.78 -17.59
C PHE A 321 12.69 15.11 -16.29
N SER A 322 11.65 15.69 -15.67
CA SER A 322 11.08 15.16 -14.44
C SER A 322 10.25 13.89 -14.63
N ILE A 323 9.47 13.82 -15.72
CA ILE A 323 8.40 12.82 -15.90
C ILE A 323 8.81 11.75 -16.91
N LYS A 324 9.52 12.13 -17.98
CA LYS A 324 9.94 11.28 -19.09
C LYS A 324 11.41 11.52 -19.43
N PRO A 325 12.35 11.17 -18.54
CA PRO A 325 13.78 11.46 -18.70
C PRO A 325 14.36 10.83 -19.97
N GLU A 326 13.86 9.69 -20.40
CA GLU A 326 14.30 9.04 -21.65
C GLU A 326 13.91 9.87 -22.88
N LEU A 327 12.67 10.39 -22.94
CA LEU A 327 12.23 11.29 -23.99
C LEU A 327 13.00 12.62 -23.95
N ALA A 328 13.25 13.17 -22.77
CA ALA A 328 14.08 14.37 -22.62
C ALA A 328 15.48 14.16 -23.20
N ASN A 329 16.11 13.01 -22.90
CA ASN A 329 17.44 12.68 -23.44
C ASN A 329 17.41 12.47 -24.95
N SER A 330 16.40 11.79 -25.51
CA SER A 330 16.26 11.59 -26.94
C SER A 330 16.14 12.92 -27.71
N ILE A 331 15.49 13.93 -27.12
CA ILE A 331 15.43 15.29 -27.66
C ILE A 331 16.83 15.93 -27.70
N VAL A 332 17.59 15.81 -26.61
CA VAL A 332 18.95 16.39 -26.50
C VAL A 332 19.88 15.83 -27.56
N ILE A 333 19.81 14.54 -27.86
CA ILE A 333 20.66 13.87 -28.85
C ILE A 333 20.07 13.91 -30.27
N GLY A 334 18.95 14.59 -30.48
CA GLY A 334 18.32 14.76 -31.81
C GLY A 334 17.67 13.47 -32.35
N GLN A 335 17.28 12.53 -31.50
CA GLN A 335 16.68 11.24 -31.85
C GLN A 335 15.22 11.10 -31.36
N ALA A 336 14.60 12.18 -30.91
CA ALA A 336 13.25 12.14 -30.41
C ALA A 336 12.21 11.87 -31.50
N ASP A 337 11.25 11.01 -31.25
CA ASP A 337 10.04 10.87 -32.05
C ASP A 337 9.06 12.01 -31.71
N ALA A 338 8.66 12.79 -32.71
CA ALA A 338 7.67 13.85 -32.56
C ALA A 338 6.31 13.30 -32.03
N LYS A 339 5.99 12.05 -32.33
CA LYS A 339 4.76 11.39 -31.79
C LYS A 339 4.81 11.22 -30.30
N GLU A 340 5.94 10.81 -29.73
CA GLU A 340 6.10 10.65 -28.28
C GLU A 340 5.93 11.99 -27.56
N LEU A 341 6.48 13.06 -28.13
CA LEU A 341 6.27 14.40 -27.59
C LEU A 341 4.82 14.84 -27.73
N GLY A 342 4.16 14.53 -28.85
CA GLY A 342 2.74 14.76 -29.06
C GLY A 342 1.90 14.03 -28.02
N TYR A 343 2.17 12.75 -27.76
CA TYR A 343 1.48 11.99 -26.70
C TYR A 343 1.70 12.59 -25.30
N PHE A 344 2.91 13.00 -24.99
CA PHE A 344 3.22 13.66 -23.71
C PHE A 344 2.40 14.94 -23.51
N LEU A 345 2.18 15.70 -24.58
CA LEU A 345 1.38 16.93 -24.58
C LEU A 345 -0.13 16.71 -24.80
N GLY A 346 -0.55 15.48 -25.06
CA GLY A 346 -1.96 15.15 -25.34
C GLY A 346 -2.41 15.52 -26.75
N ASP A 347 -1.48 15.72 -27.67
CA ASP A 347 -1.81 15.93 -29.07
C ASP A 347 -1.73 14.61 -29.84
N ASN A 348 -2.88 13.94 -29.97
CA ASN A 348 -3.00 12.66 -30.67
C ASN A 348 -3.36 12.83 -32.16
N LYS A 349 -3.54 14.06 -32.63
CA LYS A 349 -3.79 14.35 -34.04
C LYS A 349 -2.45 14.47 -34.78
N ILE A 350 -1.95 13.36 -35.28
CA ILE A 350 -0.94 13.37 -36.32
C ILE A 350 -1.65 13.95 -37.53
N VAL A 351 -1.36 15.20 -37.86
CA VAL A 351 -1.62 15.71 -39.19
C VAL A 351 -0.81 14.83 -40.12
N ALA A 352 -1.46 13.97 -40.91
CA ALA A 352 -0.83 13.33 -42.02
C ALA A 352 -0.22 14.49 -42.85
N LEU A 353 1.11 14.54 -42.90
CA LEU A 353 1.79 15.35 -43.90
C LEU A 353 1.26 14.79 -45.21
N THR A 354 0.28 15.46 -45.80
CA THR A 354 -0.05 15.28 -47.18
C THR A 354 1.24 15.62 -47.94
N GLU A 355 1.83 14.59 -48.56
CA GLU A 355 2.83 14.76 -49.60
C GLU A 355 2.12 15.49 -50.74
N ASP A 356 2.13 16.81 -50.70
CA ASP A 356 1.78 17.63 -51.84
C ASP A 356 2.88 18.66 -52.08
N HIS A 357 3.70 18.29 -53.10
CA HIS A 357 4.64 19.01 -53.91
C HIS A 357 5.94 19.48 -53.29
#